data_dbb9dd882cae0c501fdeaabc86362346
#
_entry.id   dbb9dd882cae0c501fdeaabc86362346
#
_cell.length_a   1.000
_cell.length_b   1.000
_cell.length_c   1.000
_cell.angle_alpha   90.00
_cell.angle_beta   90.00
_cell.angle_gamma   90.00
#
_symmetry.space_group_name_H-M   'P 1'
#
loop_
_entity.id
_entity.type
_entity.pdbx_description
1 polymer ?
#
loop_
_entity_poly.entity_id
_entity_poly.type
_entity_poly.pdbx_seq_one_letter_code
_entity_poly.pdbx_strand_id
1 'polypeptide(L)'
;MKKILQSSLFLSAVFLGSAQVLESDNYNSYTLGNVSTSMTTAGQGGMNLYNGAIANYQIVAGDAARVKYLAVTGGSDGTTTSSRYVYKTGLATAWAGRTSGNNIIKGSFEVYTGTSTNKHLSGVSIFGADNGIVGIGYNSQTKTINGRAYLAITADPSQDGYYNITGLTANTYPANTWVTLGFSYNKTTGAITYVVAGNALTLSVNGASTVPGFDPAEFDIHSAPTRTSTTDPANSGPTTFGIDNYVIEASNSAVLGTSDIKKEKTSIIAIGPNPTSEYLNILTELKINKAEIFDMSGKKVNSTLEGNQINVKHLNPGSYIINLETSKGKTVEKFIKK
;
A
#
# COMPACT_ATOMS: atom_id res chain seq x y z
N MET A 1 -38.01 -55.63 -26.88
CA MET A 1 -38.00 -54.26 -26.39
C MET A 1 -36.62 -53.92 -25.89
N LYS A 2 -35.82 -53.19 -26.70
CA LYS A 2 -34.49 -52.74 -26.31
C LYS A 2 -34.60 -51.38 -25.63
N LYS A 3 -34.24 -51.29 -24.34
CA LYS A 3 -34.16 -50.04 -23.60
C LYS A 3 -32.85 -49.33 -24.00
N ILE A 4 -32.94 -48.15 -24.63
CA ILE A 4 -31.84 -47.26 -24.90
C ILE A 4 -31.64 -46.43 -23.65
N LEU A 5 -30.48 -46.62 -23.00
CA LEU A 5 -30.03 -45.82 -21.87
C LEU A 5 -29.37 -44.56 -22.45
N GLN A 6 -30.05 -43.41 -22.38
CA GLN A 6 -29.44 -42.11 -22.70
C GLN A 6 -28.58 -41.65 -21.52
N SER A 7 -27.27 -41.76 -21.64
CA SER A 7 -26.34 -41.13 -20.72
C SER A 7 -26.20 -39.65 -21.07
N SER A 8 -26.79 -38.80 -20.28
CA SER A 8 -26.57 -37.36 -20.38
C SER A 8 -25.18 -37.04 -19.84
N LEU A 9 -24.23 -36.79 -20.77
CA LEU A 9 -22.92 -36.33 -20.43
C LEU A 9 -23.00 -34.82 -20.07
N PHE A 10 -23.03 -34.52 -18.76
CA PHE A 10 -22.84 -33.13 -18.27
C PHE A 10 -21.42 -32.73 -18.57
N LEU A 11 -21.23 -31.99 -19.65
CA LEU A 11 -19.99 -31.28 -19.95
C LEU A 11 -19.96 -30.06 -19.03
N SER A 12 -19.33 -30.18 -17.85
CA SER A 12 -18.99 -29.04 -17.02
C SER A 12 -17.91 -28.24 -17.76
N ALA A 13 -18.32 -27.17 -18.44
CA ALA A 13 -17.40 -26.19 -18.97
C ALA A 13 -16.65 -25.57 -17.77
N VAL A 14 -15.40 -25.98 -17.58
CA VAL A 14 -14.46 -25.28 -16.71
C VAL A 14 -14.18 -23.95 -17.40
N PHE A 15 -14.91 -22.91 -17.03
CA PHE A 15 -14.53 -21.55 -17.38
C PHE A 15 -13.21 -21.26 -16.64
N LEU A 16 -12.11 -21.39 -17.35
CA LEU A 16 -10.85 -20.76 -16.96
C LEU A 16 -11.10 -19.25 -17.02
N GLY A 17 -11.54 -18.68 -15.91
CA GLY A 17 -11.77 -17.26 -15.82
C GLY A 17 -10.46 -16.54 -16.08
N SER A 18 -10.36 -15.85 -17.23
CA SER A 18 -9.26 -14.95 -17.52
C SER A 18 -9.35 -13.74 -16.59
N ALA A 19 -8.19 -13.21 -16.19
CA ALA A 19 -8.14 -11.95 -15.45
C ALA A 19 -8.84 -10.85 -16.28
N GLN A 20 -9.62 -10.01 -15.59
CA GLN A 20 -10.35 -8.89 -16.19
C GLN A 20 -9.71 -7.60 -15.71
N VAL A 21 -9.18 -6.80 -16.64
CA VAL A 21 -8.66 -5.47 -16.34
C VAL A 21 -9.82 -4.56 -15.90
N LEU A 22 -9.68 -3.97 -14.72
CA LEU A 22 -10.64 -3.02 -14.15
C LEU A 22 -10.17 -1.59 -14.40
N GLU A 23 -8.87 -1.35 -14.27
CA GLU A 23 -8.23 -0.07 -14.49
C GLU A 23 -6.77 -0.27 -14.88
N SER A 24 -6.25 0.55 -15.79
CA SER A 24 -4.83 0.53 -16.16
C SER A 24 -4.39 1.86 -16.76
N ASP A 25 -3.10 2.16 -16.65
CA ASP A 25 -2.50 3.29 -17.34
C ASP A 25 -0.98 3.10 -17.52
N ASN A 26 -0.44 3.66 -18.61
CA ASN A 26 0.99 3.78 -18.87
C ASN A 26 1.39 5.22 -19.21
N TYR A 27 0.48 6.16 -19.05
CA TYR A 27 0.62 7.62 -19.21
C TYR A 27 1.14 8.10 -20.58
N ASN A 28 1.39 7.21 -21.52
CA ASN A 28 2.03 7.53 -22.81
C ASN A 28 1.16 8.40 -23.73
N SER A 29 -0.17 8.31 -23.59
CA SER A 29 -1.14 9.10 -24.35
C SER A 29 -1.31 10.54 -23.87
N TYR A 30 -0.80 10.88 -22.67
CA TYR A 30 -1.03 12.18 -22.05
C TYR A 30 -0.01 13.23 -22.48
N THR A 31 -0.38 14.49 -22.29
CA THR A 31 0.48 15.64 -22.52
C THR A 31 1.44 15.83 -21.34
N LEU A 32 2.71 16.12 -21.61
CA LEU A 32 3.68 16.46 -20.58
C LEU A 32 3.26 17.72 -19.80
N GLY A 33 3.57 17.73 -18.51
CA GLY A 33 3.22 18.81 -17.59
C GLY A 33 2.12 18.41 -16.61
N ASN A 34 1.31 19.39 -16.18
CA ASN A 34 0.32 19.17 -15.15
C ASN A 34 -0.71 18.09 -15.53
N VAL A 35 -1.02 17.21 -14.58
CA VAL A 35 -2.09 16.20 -14.72
C VAL A 35 -3.44 16.92 -14.93
N SER A 36 -3.68 18.00 -14.21
CA SER A 36 -4.92 18.80 -14.33
C SER A 36 -4.60 20.29 -14.26
N THR A 37 -5.52 21.10 -14.73
CA THR A 37 -5.53 22.57 -14.56
C THR A 37 -6.24 23.01 -13.29
N SER A 38 -6.84 22.08 -12.53
CA SER A 38 -7.63 22.34 -11.32
C SER A 38 -7.42 21.23 -10.31
N MET A 39 -7.51 21.59 -9.01
CA MET A 39 -7.53 20.59 -7.91
C MET A 39 -8.93 20.00 -7.67
N THR A 40 -9.97 20.52 -8.29
CA THR A 40 -11.37 20.14 -8.05
C THR A 40 -12.05 19.48 -9.23
N THR A 41 -11.36 19.37 -10.35
CA THR A 41 -11.86 18.71 -11.56
C THR A 41 -10.86 17.66 -12.02
N ALA A 42 -11.37 16.52 -12.47
CA ALA A 42 -10.53 15.49 -13.03
C ALA A 42 -9.68 15.99 -14.20
N GLY A 43 -8.42 15.62 -14.20
CA GLY A 43 -7.45 15.96 -15.23
C GLY A 43 -7.34 14.90 -16.32
N GLN A 44 -6.17 14.83 -16.93
CA GLN A 44 -5.83 13.84 -17.96
C GLN A 44 -6.16 12.43 -17.47
N GLY A 45 -6.76 11.61 -18.31
CA GLY A 45 -7.14 10.24 -17.98
C GLY A 45 -8.14 10.07 -16.84
N GLY A 46 -8.88 11.13 -16.47
CA GLY A 46 -9.84 11.08 -15.37
C GLY A 46 -9.21 11.12 -13.97
N MET A 47 -7.93 11.49 -13.85
CA MET A 47 -7.22 11.58 -12.58
C MET A 47 -7.70 12.76 -11.73
N ASN A 48 -8.12 12.47 -10.50
CA ASN A 48 -8.45 13.45 -9.47
C ASN A 48 -7.23 13.67 -8.57
N LEU A 49 -7.10 14.88 -8.04
CA LEU A 49 -5.95 15.29 -7.22
C LEU A 49 -6.44 15.66 -5.82
N TYR A 50 -5.69 15.26 -4.81
CA TYR A 50 -6.01 15.58 -3.42
C TYR A 50 -4.80 16.11 -2.67
N ASN A 51 -4.99 17.25 -2.00
CA ASN A 51 -3.97 18.05 -1.29
C ASN A 51 -2.88 18.64 -2.19
N GLY A 52 -2.28 19.71 -1.72
CA GLY A 52 -1.18 20.40 -2.38
C GLY A 52 -1.62 21.31 -3.53
N ALA A 53 -0.84 21.36 -4.57
CA ALA A 53 -1.06 22.19 -5.76
C ALA A 53 -0.95 21.34 -7.03
N ILE A 54 -1.54 21.81 -8.12
CA ILE A 54 -1.50 21.12 -9.43
C ILE A 54 -0.08 20.79 -9.88
N ALA A 55 0.90 21.64 -9.55
CA ALA A 55 2.30 21.42 -9.87
C ALA A 55 2.94 20.20 -9.15
N ASN A 56 2.28 19.65 -8.14
CA ASN A 56 2.75 18.42 -7.46
C ASN A 56 2.46 17.15 -8.25
N TYR A 57 1.70 17.24 -9.34
CA TYR A 57 1.21 16.10 -10.12
C TYR A 57 1.51 16.32 -11.59
N GLN A 58 2.52 15.63 -12.11
CA GLN A 58 3.06 15.87 -13.43
C GLN A 58 3.11 14.59 -14.26
N ILE A 59 2.78 14.71 -15.54
CA ILE A 59 3.20 13.74 -16.53
C ILE A 59 4.58 14.17 -17.02
N VAL A 60 5.57 13.33 -16.84
CA VAL A 60 6.97 13.62 -17.17
C VAL A 60 7.52 12.65 -18.22
N ALA A 61 8.53 13.10 -18.96
CA ALA A 61 9.23 12.23 -19.88
C ALA A 61 10.08 11.20 -19.11
N GLY A 62 9.99 9.96 -19.50
CA GLY A 62 10.76 8.85 -18.96
C GLY A 62 11.95 8.46 -19.82
N ASP A 63 12.33 7.21 -19.74
CA ASP A 63 13.36 6.57 -20.55
C ASP A 63 12.75 5.85 -21.79
N ALA A 64 13.57 5.13 -22.54
CA ALA A 64 13.09 4.40 -23.70
C ALA A 64 12.09 3.28 -23.40
N ALA A 65 12.10 2.74 -22.19
CA ALA A 65 11.17 1.70 -21.74
C ALA A 65 9.87 2.28 -21.16
N ARG A 66 9.96 3.50 -20.61
CA ARG A 66 8.87 4.22 -19.95
C ARG A 66 8.78 5.61 -20.54
N VAL A 67 8.14 5.73 -21.70
CA VAL A 67 8.13 6.96 -22.51
C VAL A 67 7.63 8.16 -21.71
N LYS A 68 6.59 7.95 -20.88
CA LYS A 68 6.09 8.92 -19.90
C LYS A 68 5.64 8.19 -18.64
N TYR A 69 5.64 8.88 -17.53
CA TYR A 69 5.14 8.36 -16.27
C TYR A 69 4.49 9.47 -15.43
N LEU A 70 3.68 9.09 -14.45
CA LEU A 70 3.14 10.01 -13.47
C LEU A 70 4.17 10.27 -12.37
N ALA A 71 4.53 11.52 -12.16
CA ALA A 71 5.36 11.97 -11.06
C ALA A 71 4.49 12.68 -10.00
N VAL A 72 4.61 12.25 -8.74
CA VAL A 72 3.91 12.84 -7.61
C VAL A 72 4.92 13.37 -6.61
N THR A 73 4.80 14.66 -6.28
CA THR A 73 5.69 15.36 -5.36
C THR A 73 4.99 15.57 -4.01
N GLY A 74 5.33 14.75 -3.02
CA GLY A 74 4.84 14.89 -1.64
C GLY A 74 5.36 16.15 -0.98
N GLY A 75 4.61 16.68 -0.02
CA GLY A 75 5.01 17.86 0.75
C GLY A 75 6.19 17.61 1.69
N SER A 76 6.72 18.66 2.30
CA SER A 76 7.95 18.59 3.10
C SER A 76 7.76 18.48 4.61
N ASP A 77 6.64 18.96 5.16
CA ASP A 77 6.52 19.21 6.61
C ASP A 77 6.00 18.06 7.46
N GLY A 78 5.57 16.96 6.85
CA GLY A 78 5.05 15.80 7.58
C GLY A 78 3.66 15.97 8.18
N THR A 79 2.94 17.04 7.89
CA THR A 79 1.54 17.21 8.23
C THR A 79 0.64 16.35 7.35
N THR A 80 -0.62 16.18 7.72
CA THR A 80 -1.61 15.46 6.88
C THR A 80 -1.83 16.16 5.53
N THR A 81 -1.73 17.49 5.51
CA THR A 81 -1.85 18.30 4.28
C THR A 81 -0.63 18.17 3.36
N SER A 82 0.46 17.57 3.81
CA SER A 82 1.65 17.28 3.00
C SER A 82 1.56 15.96 2.23
N SER A 83 0.63 15.09 2.57
CA SER A 83 0.35 13.90 1.77
C SER A 83 -0.33 14.30 0.47
N ARG A 84 0.02 13.62 -0.62
CA ARG A 84 -0.53 13.85 -1.96
C ARG A 84 -1.14 12.56 -2.47
N TYR A 85 -2.32 12.68 -3.09
CA TYR A 85 -3.03 11.54 -3.67
C TYR A 85 -3.46 11.85 -5.10
N VAL A 86 -3.37 10.82 -5.95
CA VAL A 86 -3.99 10.77 -7.27
C VAL A 86 -4.86 9.54 -7.28
N TYR A 87 -6.12 9.70 -7.70
CA TYR A 87 -7.07 8.59 -7.80
C TYR A 87 -7.99 8.77 -9.00
N LYS A 88 -8.59 7.66 -9.44
CA LYS A 88 -9.66 7.66 -10.44
C LYS A 88 -10.93 7.10 -9.82
N THR A 89 -12.05 7.67 -10.21
CA THR A 89 -13.38 7.12 -9.86
C THR A 89 -13.76 5.99 -10.80
N GLY A 90 -14.59 5.05 -10.32
CA GLY A 90 -15.13 3.98 -11.17
C GLY A 90 -14.68 2.57 -10.81
N LEU A 91 -13.67 2.39 -9.95
CA LEU A 91 -13.22 1.06 -9.56
C LEU A 91 -14.33 0.25 -8.88
N ALA A 92 -15.17 0.86 -8.03
CA ALA A 92 -16.30 0.18 -7.39
C ALA A 92 -17.28 -0.41 -8.44
N THR A 93 -17.60 0.38 -9.48
CA THR A 93 -18.49 -0.06 -10.56
C THR A 93 -17.85 -1.17 -11.40
N ALA A 94 -16.57 -1.02 -11.75
CA ALA A 94 -15.83 -2.02 -12.50
C ALA A 94 -15.71 -3.34 -11.70
N TRP A 95 -15.43 -3.25 -10.40
CA TRP A 95 -15.39 -4.41 -9.51
C TRP A 95 -16.76 -5.10 -9.37
N ALA A 96 -17.84 -4.35 -9.24
CA ALA A 96 -19.19 -4.90 -9.18
C ALA A 96 -19.58 -5.64 -10.48
N GLY A 97 -19.11 -5.13 -11.63
CA GLY A 97 -19.33 -5.73 -12.96
C GLY A 97 -18.35 -6.84 -13.36
N ARG A 98 -17.47 -7.28 -12.46
CA ARG A 98 -16.49 -8.32 -12.77
C ARG A 98 -17.11 -9.65 -13.10
N THR A 99 -16.39 -10.45 -13.88
CA THR A 99 -16.76 -11.84 -14.18
C THR A 99 -16.96 -12.63 -12.88
N SER A 100 -18.07 -13.37 -12.79
CA SER A 100 -18.36 -14.22 -11.64
C SER A 100 -17.22 -15.20 -11.35
N GLY A 101 -16.81 -15.29 -10.07
CA GLY A 101 -15.67 -16.10 -9.64
C GLY A 101 -14.34 -15.33 -9.57
N ASN A 102 -14.21 -14.17 -10.21
CA ASN A 102 -13.02 -13.32 -10.12
C ASN A 102 -13.03 -12.50 -8.82
N ASN A 103 -12.86 -13.16 -7.68
CA ASN A 103 -12.96 -12.57 -6.35
C ASN A 103 -11.61 -12.09 -5.79
N ILE A 104 -10.58 -12.02 -6.62
CA ILE A 104 -9.27 -11.54 -6.24
C ILE A 104 -8.99 -10.25 -7.00
N ILE A 105 -8.81 -9.13 -6.27
CA ILE A 105 -8.24 -7.92 -6.87
C ILE A 105 -6.73 -8.02 -6.85
N LYS A 106 -6.10 -7.72 -7.98
CA LYS A 106 -4.66 -7.67 -8.15
C LYS A 106 -4.24 -6.32 -8.68
N GLY A 107 -3.08 -5.85 -8.21
CA GLY A 107 -2.41 -4.69 -8.76
C GLY A 107 -0.97 -5.03 -9.10
N SER A 108 -0.50 -4.58 -10.26
CA SER A 108 0.92 -4.58 -10.64
C SER A 108 1.29 -3.23 -11.22
N PHE A 109 2.48 -2.73 -10.94
CA PHE A 109 2.95 -1.42 -11.36
C PHE A 109 4.45 -1.28 -11.18
N GLU A 110 5.02 -0.28 -11.84
CA GLU A 110 6.41 0.10 -11.68
C GLU A 110 6.51 1.39 -10.88
N VAL A 111 7.39 1.41 -9.88
CA VAL A 111 7.67 2.59 -9.04
C VAL A 111 9.08 3.07 -9.31
N TYR A 112 9.22 4.36 -9.61
CA TYR A 112 10.49 5.06 -9.60
C TYR A 112 10.73 5.64 -8.22
N THR A 113 11.80 5.23 -7.56
CA THR A 113 12.14 5.62 -6.18
C THR A 113 12.48 7.09 -6.02
N GLY A 114 12.66 7.82 -7.13
CA GLY A 114 12.97 9.24 -7.16
C GLY A 114 14.40 9.58 -6.77
N THR A 115 14.70 10.87 -6.75
CA THR A 115 16.04 11.40 -6.43
C THR A 115 16.28 11.61 -4.94
N SER A 116 15.32 11.24 -4.11
CA SER A 116 15.16 11.76 -2.76
C SER A 116 16.20 11.31 -1.75
N THR A 117 16.69 12.26 -1.01
CA THR A 117 17.25 12.08 0.35
C THR A 117 16.22 12.39 1.44
N ASN A 118 15.05 12.91 1.08
CA ASN A 118 13.96 13.25 1.99
C ASN A 118 13.10 12.02 2.29
N LYS A 119 12.38 12.06 3.39
CA LYS A 119 11.74 10.91 4.01
C LYS A 119 10.26 10.84 3.61
N HIS A 120 9.91 9.90 2.75
CA HIS A 120 8.54 9.68 2.29
C HIS A 120 8.20 8.20 2.23
N LEU A 121 6.92 7.90 2.44
CA LEU A 121 6.30 6.66 2.03
C LEU A 121 5.44 6.96 0.80
N SER A 122 5.80 6.36 -0.32
CA SER A 122 5.16 6.59 -1.62
C SER A 122 4.77 5.27 -2.25
N GLY A 123 3.55 5.16 -2.76
CA GLY A 123 3.06 3.92 -3.32
C GLY A 123 1.59 3.97 -3.69
N VAL A 124 0.93 2.84 -3.57
CA VAL A 124 -0.46 2.66 -3.93
C VAL A 124 -1.24 1.97 -2.82
N SER A 125 -2.55 2.18 -2.81
CA SER A 125 -3.49 1.50 -1.91
C SER A 125 -4.81 1.26 -2.60
N ILE A 126 -5.45 0.13 -2.26
CA ILE A 126 -6.85 -0.13 -2.57
C ILE A 126 -7.66 0.16 -1.31
N PHE A 127 -8.68 0.98 -1.46
CA PHE A 127 -9.67 1.25 -0.44
C PHE A 127 -11.01 0.59 -0.77
N GLY A 128 -11.72 0.17 0.26
CA GLY A 128 -13.15 -0.08 0.23
C GLY A 128 -13.92 1.21 0.57
N ALA A 129 -15.23 1.08 0.84
CA ALA A 129 -16.07 2.23 1.18
C ALA A 129 -15.57 2.96 2.45
N ASP A 130 -15.16 2.20 3.47
CA ASP A 130 -14.86 2.74 4.80
C ASP A 130 -13.41 2.49 5.25
N ASN A 131 -12.69 1.59 4.60
CA ASN A 131 -11.38 1.10 5.08
C ASN A 131 -10.37 0.92 3.96
N GLY A 132 -9.08 1.14 4.28
CA GLY A 132 -8.01 0.62 3.46
C GLY A 132 -8.01 -0.91 3.48
N ILE A 133 -7.82 -1.56 2.35
CA ILE A 133 -7.81 -3.02 2.20
C ILE A 133 -6.39 -3.53 2.14
N VAL A 134 -5.66 -3.11 1.12
CA VAL A 134 -4.28 -3.52 0.84
C VAL A 134 -3.52 -2.37 0.18
N GLY A 135 -2.24 -2.27 0.45
CA GLY A 135 -1.37 -1.29 -0.21
C GLY A 135 0.08 -1.74 -0.16
N ILE A 136 0.91 -1.14 -1.01
CA ILE A 136 2.34 -1.38 -1.06
C ILE A 136 3.06 -0.12 -1.55
N GLY A 137 4.25 0.16 -1.02
CA GLY A 137 4.98 1.36 -1.39
C GLY A 137 6.45 1.34 -0.96
N TYR A 138 7.18 2.33 -1.44
CA TYR A 138 8.58 2.57 -1.16
C TYR A 138 8.73 3.57 -0.01
N ASN A 139 9.50 3.18 1.00
CA ASN A 139 9.94 4.08 2.07
C ASN A 139 11.33 4.63 1.68
N SER A 140 11.39 5.89 1.28
CA SER A 140 12.61 6.51 0.78
C SER A 140 13.71 6.68 1.84
N GLN A 141 13.36 6.65 3.12
CA GLN A 141 14.30 6.75 4.21
C GLN A 141 14.99 5.42 4.51
N THR A 142 14.22 4.37 4.71
CA THR A 142 14.75 3.02 4.96
C THR A 142 15.19 2.33 3.68
N LYS A 143 14.78 2.88 2.52
CA LYS A 143 15.00 2.32 1.18
C LYS A 143 14.38 0.93 1.00
N THR A 144 13.31 0.65 1.76
CA THR A 144 12.60 -0.63 1.77
C THR A 144 11.23 -0.52 1.13
N ILE A 145 10.69 -1.66 0.75
CA ILE A 145 9.29 -1.77 0.34
C ILE A 145 8.46 -2.20 1.55
N ASN A 146 7.42 -1.43 1.83
CA ASN A 146 6.49 -1.66 2.92
C ASN A 146 5.10 -1.97 2.37
N GLY A 147 4.39 -2.89 3.03
CA GLY A 147 2.99 -3.18 2.75
C GLY A 147 2.05 -2.39 3.67
N ARG A 148 0.78 -2.45 3.34
CA ARG A 148 -0.34 -2.07 4.18
C ARG A 148 -1.44 -3.10 4.06
N ALA A 149 -2.10 -3.42 5.16
CA ALA A 149 -3.20 -4.38 5.19
C ALA A 149 -4.21 -4.04 6.28
N TYR A 150 -5.49 -4.28 6.01
CA TYR A 150 -6.47 -4.34 7.08
C TYR A 150 -6.31 -5.67 7.83
N LEU A 151 -6.14 -5.57 9.16
CA LEU A 151 -5.97 -6.72 10.04
C LEU A 151 -7.04 -6.74 11.13
N ALA A 152 -7.57 -7.92 11.40
CA ALA A 152 -8.34 -8.22 12.60
C ALA A 152 -7.40 -8.75 13.69
N ILE A 153 -7.49 -8.19 14.89
CA ILE A 153 -6.61 -8.50 16.01
C ILE A 153 -7.23 -9.60 16.87
N THR A 154 -6.56 -10.73 16.97
CA THR A 154 -7.10 -11.92 17.65
C THR A 154 -7.43 -11.67 19.12
N ALA A 155 -6.61 -10.87 19.81
CA ALA A 155 -6.77 -10.62 21.24
C ALA A 155 -7.80 -9.52 21.55
N ASP A 156 -8.02 -8.57 20.64
CA ASP A 156 -8.88 -7.41 20.88
C ASP A 156 -9.43 -6.85 19.55
N PRO A 157 -10.66 -7.17 19.16
CA PRO A 157 -11.27 -6.67 17.93
C PRO A 157 -11.44 -5.13 17.86
N SER A 158 -11.38 -4.43 18.99
CA SER A 158 -11.40 -2.96 19.00
C SER A 158 -10.15 -2.34 18.36
N GLN A 159 -9.13 -3.15 18.15
CA GLN A 159 -7.86 -2.78 17.51
C GLN A 159 -7.81 -3.14 16.03
N ASP A 160 -8.89 -3.68 15.47
CA ASP A 160 -8.97 -3.94 14.04
C ASP A 160 -8.72 -2.66 13.24
N GLY A 161 -8.01 -2.77 12.11
CA GLY A 161 -7.70 -1.59 11.34
C GLY A 161 -6.64 -1.76 10.25
N TYR A 162 -6.25 -0.64 9.66
CA TYR A 162 -5.27 -0.60 8.57
C TYR A 162 -3.86 -0.43 9.14
N TYR A 163 -3.02 -1.42 8.93
CA TYR A 163 -1.68 -1.54 9.52
C TYR A 163 -0.59 -1.33 8.47
N ASN A 164 0.52 -0.71 8.89
CA ASN A 164 1.76 -0.70 8.11
C ASN A 164 2.51 -2.01 8.35
N ILE A 165 2.98 -2.62 7.25
CA ILE A 165 3.67 -3.92 7.24
C ILE A 165 5.10 -3.71 6.77
N THR A 166 6.06 -4.08 7.59
CA THR A 166 7.50 -4.04 7.24
C THR A 166 8.07 -5.44 7.15
N GLY A 167 9.26 -5.57 6.55
CA GLY A 167 9.90 -6.88 6.38
C GLY A 167 9.36 -7.70 5.21
N LEU A 168 8.74 -7.07 4.21
CA LEU A 168 8.31 -7.76 2.98
C LEU A 168 9.50 -8.31 2.18
N THR A 169 10.66 -7.69 2.31
CA THR A 169 11.91 -8.09 1.66
C THR A 169 13.09 -7.67 2.53
N ALA A 170 14.17 -8.42 2.47
CA ALA A 170 15.46 -8.04 3.07
C ALA A 170 16.23 -7.04 2.20
N ASN A 171 15.81 -6.83 0.95
CA ASN A 171 16.50 -5.96 0.00
C ASN A 171 16.18 -4.49 0.24
N THR A 172 17.17 -3.64 -0.02
CA THR A 172 16.99 -2.20 -0.12
C THR A 172 17.07 -1.75 -1.57
N TYR A 173 16.37 -0.67 -1.90
CA TYR A 173 16.31 -0.10 -3.24
C TYR A 173 16.85 1.32 -3.21
N PRO A 174 17.95 1.62 -3.91
CA PRO A 174 18.52 2.96 -3.92
C PRO A 174 17.61 3.97 -4.64
N ALA A 175 17.93 5.27 -4.48
CA ALA A 175 17.29 6.30 -5.29
C ALA A 175 17.56 6.09 -6.79
N ASN A 176 16.72 6.68 -7.63
CA ASN A 176 16.79 6.60 -9.10
C ASN A 176 16.66 5.17 -9.66
N THR A 177 15.86 4.34 -9.01
CA THR A 177 15.66 2.94 -9.38
C THR A 177 14.19 2.69 -9.68
N TRP A 178 13.90 1.99 -10.76
CA TRP A 178 12.59 1.42 -11.04
C TRP A 178 12.45 0.06 -10.36
N VAL A 179 11.35 -0.13 -9.66
CA VAL A 179 11.03 -1.38 -8.95
C VAL A 179 9.64 -1.84 -9.35
N THR A 180 9.51 -3.07 -9.80
CA THR A 180 8.19 -3.68 -10.07
C THR A 180 7.60 -4.17 -8.75
N LEU A 181 6.41 -3.69 -8.43
CA LEU A 181 5.64 -4.02 -7.26
C LEU A 181 4.28 -4.60 -7.65
N GLY A 182 3.73 -5.40 -6.76
CA GLY A 182 2.38 -5.90 -6.92
C GLY A 182 1.77 -6.36 -5.60
N PHE A 183 0.46 -6.51 -5.64
CA PHE A 183 -0.32 -7.07 -4.55
C PHE A 183 -1.51 -7.86 -5.08
N SER A 184 -2.04 -8.73 -4.24
CA SER A 184 -3.38 -9.29 -4.41
C SER A 184 -4.12 -9.33 -3.08
N TYR A 185 -5.44 -9.19 -3.14
CA TYR A 185 -6.34 -9.42 -2.03
C TYR A 185 -7.49 -10.32 -2.49
N ASN A 186 -7.70 -11.41 -1.80
CA ASN A 186 -8.81 -12.34 -2.07
C ASN A 186 -10.01 -11.99 -1.19
N LYS A 187 -11.07 -11.44 -1.79
CA LYS A 187 -12.29 -11.08 -1.07
C LYS A 187 -12.92 -12.26 -0.32
N THR A 188 -12.82 -13.47 -0.86
CA THR A 188 -13.48 -14.66 -0.26
C THR A 188 -12.75 -15.15 0.97
N THR A 189 -11.41 -15.10 0.98
CA THR A 189 -10.58 -15.68 2.07
C THR A 189 -9.89 -14.64 2.92
N GLY A 190 -9.84 -13.38 2.48
CA GLY A 190 -9.03 -12.33 3.09
C GLY A 190 -7.54 -12.39 2.71
N ALA A 191 -7.07 -13.45 2.07
CA ALA A 191 -5.65 -13.64 1.81
C ALA A 191 -5.04 -12.48 1.02
N ILE A 192 -3.89 -11.98 1.50
CA ILE A 192 -3.11 -10.93 0.85
C ILE A 192 -1.75 -11.49 0.45
N THR A 193 -1.32 -11.19 -0.77
CA THR A 193 0.02 -11.49 -1.26
C THR A 193 0.65 -10.21 -1.80
N TYR A 194 1.89 -9.94 -1.42
CA TYR A 194 2.72 -8.90 -1.98
C TYR A 194 3.73 -9.47 -2.95
N VAL A 195 4.08 -8.70 -3.98
CA VAL A 195 5.17 -9.03 -4.91
C VAL A 195 6.14 -7.87 -4.98
N VAL A 196 7.40 -8.15 -4.75
CA VAL A 196 8.50 -7.17 -4.80
C VAL A 196 9.59 -7.70 -5.71
N ALA A 197 9.82 -7.01 -6.84
CA ALA A 197 10.82 -7.41 -7.84
C ALA A 197 10.70 -8.90 -8.23
N GLY A 198 9.47 -9.38 -8.45
CA GLY A 198 9.17 -10.76 -8.85
C GLY A 198 9.07 -11.78 -7.71
N ASN A 199 9.44 -11.43 -6.47
CA ASN A 199 9.33 -12.33 -5.32
C ASN A 199 7.98 -12.13 -4.61
N ALA A 200 7.23 -13.21 -4.44
CA ALA A 200 5.90 -13.17 -3.80
C ALA A 200 5.98 -13.58 -2.33
N LEU A 201 5.26 -12.85 -1.49
CA LEU A 201 5.08 -13.12 -0.06
C LEU A 201 3.59 -13.09 0.28
N THR A 202 3.04 -14.21 0.73
CA THR A 202 1.71 -14.24 1.35
C THR A 202 1.80 -13.73 2.78
N LEU A 203 0.98 -12.72 3.10
CA LEU A 203 1.00 -12.07 4.41
C LEU A 203 0.51 -13.04 5.49
N SER A 204 1.33 -13.18 6.51
CA SER A 204 0.99 -13.86 7.76
C SER A 204 1.54 -13.03 8.91
N VAL A 205 0.68 -12.64 9.84
CA VAL A 205 1.04 -11.78 10.97
C VAL A 205 0.67 -12.50 12.26
N ASN A 206 1.63 -12.58 13.18
CA ASN A 206 1.36 -13.19 14.48
C ASN A 206 0.38 -12.34 15.29
N GLY A 207 -0.66 -12.96 15.84
CA GLY A 207 -1.69 -12.30 16.65
C GLY A 207 -2.75 -11.53 15.83
N ALA A 208 -2.74 -11.67 14.51
CA ALA A 208 -3.74 -11.04 13.64
C ALA A 208 -4.05 -11.91 12.42
N SER A 209 -5.20 -11.63 11.80
CA SER A 209 -5.61 -12.23 10.54
C SER A 209 -6.02 -11.14 9.55
N THR A 210 -5.85 -11.44 8.27
CA THR A 210 -6.43 -10.64 7.19
C THR A 210 -7.93 -10.89 7.11
N VAL A 211 -8.70 -9.88 6.69
CA VAL A 211 -10.16 -9.89 6.77
C VAL A 211 -10.78 -10.11 5.39
N PRO A 212 -11.65 -11.12 5.23
CA PRO A 212 -12.42 -11.30 3.99
C PRO A 212 -13.58 -10.30 3.89
N GLY A 213 -14.21 -10.24 2.71
CA GLY A 213 -15.47 -9.56 2.50
C GLY A 213 -15.41 -8.14 1.97
N PHE A 214 -14.26 -7.45 2.01
CA PHE A 214 -14.16 -6.09 1.50
C PHE A 214 -14.33 -6.04 -0.02
N ASP A 215 -15.10 -5.04 -0.48
CA ASP A 215 -15.23 -4.71 -1.89
C ASP A 215 -14.30 -3.54 -2.23
N PRO A 216 -13.38 -3.70 -3.20
CA PRO A 216 -12.58 -2.61 -3.72
C PRO A 216 -13.45 -1.49 -4.30
N ALA A 217 -13.15 -0.25 -3.93
CA ALA A 217 -13.90 0.93 -4.36
C ALA A 217 -13.02 1.99 -5.01
N GLU A 218 -11.77 2.16 -4.54
CA GLU A 218 -10.86 3.19 -5.02
C GLU A 218 -9.41 2.68 -5.06
N PHE A 219 -8.66 3.12 -6.05
CA PHE A 219 -7.23 2.89 -6.20
C PHE A 219 -6.50 4.22 -6.09
N ASP A 220 -5.71 4.38 -5.03
CA ASP A 220 -4.97 5.60 -4.75
C ASP A 220 -3.49 5.43 -5.00
N ILE A 221 -2.91 6.41 -5.70
CA ILE A 221 -1.48 6.63 -5.81
C ILE A 221 -1.13 7.74 -4.82
N HIS A 222 -0.19 7.51 -3.90
CA HIS A 222 0.07 8.47 -2.83
C HIS A 222 1.56 8.69 -2.55
N SER A 223 1.87 9.89 -2.06
CA SER A 223 3.17 10.24 -1.48
C SER A 223 2.96 11.02 -0.18
N ALA A 224 3.50 10.51 0.90
CA ALA A 224 3.35 11.09 2.23
C ALA A 224 4.71 11.24 2.91
N PRO A 225 5.02 12.43 3.50
CA PRO A 225 6.27 12.62 4.22
C PRO A 225 6.30 11.78 5.50
N THR A 226 7.50 11.28 5.83
CA THR A 226 7.79 10.56 7.06
C THR A 226 8.97 11.19 7.80
N ARG A 227 9.13 10.86 9.08
CA ARG A 227 10.33 11.16 9.88
C ARG A 227 10.69 9.92 10.66
N THR A 228 11.97 9.71 10.96
CA THR A 228 12.42 8.51 11.67
C THR A 228 12.75 8.75 13.14
N SER A 229 13.09 9.97 13.50
CA SER A 229 13.42 10.32 14.89
C SER A 229 13.33 11.82 15.12
N THR A 230 13.45 12.22 16.37
CA THR A 230 13.48 13.61 16.79
C THR A 230 14.80 14.32 16.44
N THR A 231 15.88 13.56 16.40
CA THR A 231 17.20 14.03 15.98
C THR A 231 17.34 14.07 14.47
N ASP A 232 16.42 13.42 13.77
CA ASP A 232 16.31 13.56 12.34
C ASP A 232 15.81 14.97 12.01
N PRO A 233 16.54 15.75 11.21
CA PRO A 233 16.03 17.03 10.74
C PRO A 233 14.69 16.79 10.05
N ALA A 234 13.77 17.74 10.21
CA ALA A 234 12.55 17.76 9.40
C ALA A 234 12.93 17.55 7.93
N ASN A 235 12.03 16.98 7.13
CA ASN A 235 12.26 16.93 5.69
C ASN A 235 12.61 18.34 5.22
N SER A 236 13.80 18.47 4.62
CA SER A 236 14.30 19.77 4.15
C SER A 236 13.68 20.19 2.82
N GLY A 237 12.86 19.34 2.22
CA GLY A 237 12.20 19.59 0.95
C GLY A 237 11.23 18.46 0.55
N PRO A 238 10.50 18.68 -0.54
CA PRO A 238 9.58 17.69 -1.10
C PRO A 238 10.35 16.50 -1.70
N THR A 239 9.64 15.38 -1.86
CA THR A 239 10.14 14.19 -2.54
C THR A 239 9.23 13.85 -3.70
N THR A 240 9.82 13.65 -4.87
CA THR A 240 9.12 13.18 -6.05
C THR A 240 9.36 11.69 -6.24
N PHE A 241 8.29 10.92 -6.39
CA PHE A 241 8.36 9.54 -6.86
C PHE A 241 7.60 9.42 -8.18
N GLY A 242 7.84 8.34 -8.92
CA GLY A 242 7.14 8.06 -10.17
C GLY A 242 6.37 6.74 -10.11
N ILE A 243 5.31 6.65 -10.90
CA ILE A 243 4.59 5.41 -11.16
C ILE A 243 4.32 5.26 -12.65
N ASP A 244 4.44 4.03 -13.14
CA ASP A 244 4.16 3.67 -14.54
C ASP A 244 3.58 2.26 -14.66
N ASN A 245 3.01 1.97 -15.82
CA ASN A 245 2.58 0.65 -16.24
C ASN A 245 1.69 -0.06 -15.20
N TYR A 246 0.76 0.67 -14.57
CA TYR A 246 -0.12 0.01 -13.62
C TYR A 246 -1.28 -0.71 -14.28
N VAL A 247 -1.62 -1.87 -13.71
CA VAL A 247 -2.79 -2.65 -14.08
C VAL A 247 -3.48 -3.15 -12.82
N ILE A 248 -4.77 -2.86 -12.69
CA ILE A 248 -5.65 -3.38 -11.64
C ILE A 248 -6.63 -4.34 -12.28
N GLU A 249 -6.69 -5.56 -11.76
CA GLU A 249 -7.45 -6.67 -12.35
C GLU A 249 -8.34 -7.35 -11.32
N ALA A 250 -9.50 -7.85 -11.77
CA ALA A 250 -10.23 -8.89 -11.09
C ALA A 250 -9.83 -10.27 -11.65
N SER A 251 -9.55 -11.22 -10.78
CA SER A 251 -9.04 -12.54 -11.15
C SER A 251 -9.57 -13.63 -10.21
N ASN A 252 -9.48 -14.88 -10.64
CA ASN A 252 -9.67 -16.06 -9.79
C ASN A 252 -8.35 -16.66 -9.28
N SER A 253 -7.19 -16.07 -9.64
CA SER A 253 -5.85 -16.49 -9.24
C SER A 253 -5.07 -15.33 -8.63
N ALA A 254 -4.41 -15.57 -7.50
CA ALA A 254 -3.55 -14.61 -6.81
C ALA A 254 -2.14 -14.50 -7.45
N VAL A 255 -1.81 -15.31 -8.44
CA VAL A 255 -0.47 -15.30 -9.07
C VAL A 255 -0.27 -14.01 -9.86
N LEU A 256 0.75 -13.25 -9.48
CA LEU A 256 1.19 -12.01 -10.12
C LEU A 256 2.45 -12.31 -10.94
N GLY A 257 2.27 -12.86 -12.15
CA GLY A 257 3.37 -13.15 -13.08
C GLY A 257 4.06 -14.50 -12.83
N THR A 258 4.74 -14.99 -13.89
CA THR A 258 5.50 -16.25 -13.90
C THR A 258 6.96 -15.96 -13.52
N SER A 259 7.26 -15.89 -12.24
CA SER A 259 8.63 -15.99 -11.73
C SER A 259 8.63 -16.92 -10.54
N ASP A 260 9.60 -17.78 -10.48
CA ASP A 260 9.75 -18.78 -9.42
C ASP A 260 9.61 -18.15 -8.04
N ILE A 261 8.59 -18.59 -7.29
CA ILE A 261 8.30 -18.12 -5.95
C ILE A 261 9.40 -18.64 -5.03
N LYS A 262 10.43 -17.84 -4.80
CA LYS A 262 11.37 -18.09 -3.70
C LYS A 262 10.70 -17.62 -2.41
N LYS A 263 10.36 -18.57 -1.56
CA LYS A 263 9.82 -18.32 -0.23
C LYS A 263 10.96 -17.87 0.70
N GLU A 264 11.25 -16.55 0.73
CA GLU A 264 12.15 -16.00 1.75
C GLU A 264 11.42 -15.94 3.10
N LYS A 265 12.09 -16.42 4.16
CA LYS A 265 11.58 -16.26 5.53
C LYS A 265 11.87 -14.83 6.00
N THR A 266 10.97 -13.92 5.70
CA THR A 266 11.05 -12.53 6.14
C THR A 266 10.39 -12.38 7.51
N SER A 267 10.96 -11.51 8.34
CA SER A 267 10.41 -11.22 9.67
C SER A 267 9.41 -10.06 9.55
N ILE A 268 8.14 -10.39 9.49
CA ILE A 268 7.06 -9.42 9.35
C ILE A 268 6.87 -8.64 10.66
N ILE A 269 6.70 -7.33 10.53
CA ILE A 269 6.26 -6.43 11.59
C ILE A 269 5.04 -5.67 11.07
N ALA A 270 3.93 -5.73 11.80
CA ALA A 270 2.76 -4.93 11.52
C ALA A 270 2.51 -3.94 12.66
N ILE A 271 2.33 -2.66 12.34
CA ILE A 271 2.13 -1.57 13.30
C ILE A 271 0.82 -0.85 12.97
N GLY A 272 -0.08 -0.76 13.94
CA GLY A 272 -1.38 -0.13 13.77
C GLY A 272 -2.33 -0.35 14.94
N PRO A 273 -3.63 -0.05 14.81
CA PRO A 273 -4.27 0.50 13.61
C PRO A 273 -3.74 1.90 13.28
N ASN A 274 -3.90 2.32 12.02
CA ASN A 274 -3.50 3.66 11.60
C ASN A 274 -4.57 4.23 10.65
N PRO A 275 -5.37 5.21 11.07
CA PRO A 275 -5.27 5.96 12.34
C PRO A 275 -5.68 5.18 13.60
N THR A 276 -5.10 5.59 14.75
CA THR A 276 -5.38 4.98 16.07
C THR A 276 -6.05 5.96 17.01
N SER A 277 -6.87 5.45 17.95
CA SER A 277 -7.53 6.23 19.00
C SER A 277 -6.93 6.01 20.38
N GLU A 278 -6.67 4.77 20.76
CA GLU A 278 -6.30 4.43 22.13
C GLU A 278 -4.97 3.71 22.22
N TYR A 279 -4.76 2.74 21.35
CA TYR A 279 -3.58 1.88 21.39
C TYR A 279 -2.95 1.73 20.02
N LEU A 280 -1.63 1.66 19.99
CA LEU A 280 -0.85 1.29 18.83
C LEU A 280 -0.24 -0.10 19.07
N ASN A 281 -0.66 -1.06 18.28
CA ASN A 281 -0.18 -2.44 18.38
C ASN A 281 1.06 -2.67 17.49
N ILE A 282 1.96 -3.51 17.96
CA ILE A 282 3.16 -3.96 17.25
C ILE A 282 3.08 -5.48 17.14
N LEU A 283 2.66 -5.98 15.99
CA LEU A 283 2.45 -7.40 15.73
C LEU A 283 3.70 -7.97 15.07
N THR A 284 4.43 -8.81 15.78
CA THR A 284 5.68 -9.41 15.31
C THR A 284 6.05 -10.65 16.13
N GLU A 285 6.79 -11.57 15.53
CA GLU A 285 7.47 -12.68 16.24
C GLU A 285 8.84 -12.26 16.79
N LEU A 286 9.34 -11.09 16.40
CA LEU A 286 10.62 -10.58 16.85
C LEU A 286 10.54 -10.08 18.30
N LYS A 287 11.62 -10.25 19.04
CA LYS A 287 11.74 -9.60 20.35
C LYS A 287 11.86 -8.09 20.15
N ILE A 288 10.95 -7.33 20.75
CA ILE A 288 11.01 -5.87 20.82
C ILE A 288 11.97 -5.49 21.94
N ASN A 289 13.02 -4.77 21.59
CA ASN A 289 14.01 -4.27 22.56
C ASN A 289 13.63 -2.87 23.05
N LYS A 290 13.01 -2.05 22.16
CA LYS A 290 12.67 -0.66 22.46
C LYS A 290 11.60 -0.15 21.53
N ALA A 291 10.66 0.65 22.05
CA ALA A 291 9.69 1.41 21.26
C ALA A 291 9.60 2.84 21.85
N GLU A 292 9.71 3.85 21.01
CA GLU A 292 9.66 5.25 21.39
C GLU A 292 8.76 6.01 20.42
N ILE A 293 7.90 6.89 20.98
CA ILE A 293 7.02 7.74 20.20
C ILE A 293 7.53 9.18 20.25
N PHE A 294 7.39 9.87 19.14
CA PHE A 294 7.80 11.25 18.96
C PHE A 294 6.70 12.03 18.23
N ASP A 295 6.51 13.28 18.62
CA ASP A 295 5.66 14.21 17.87
C ASP A 295 6.37 14.74 16.61
N MET A 296 5.65 15.48 15.77
CA MET A 296 6.20 16.00 14.52
C MET A 296 7.22 17.13 14.70
N SER A 297 7.35 17.69 15.90
CA SER A 297 8.42 18.63 16.25
C SER A 297 9.72 17.91 16.60
N GLY A 298 9.62 16.60 16.79
CA GLY A 298 10.72 15.76 17.17
C GLY A 298 10.87 15.58 18.68
N LYS A 299 9.96 16.07 19.46
CA LYS A 299 9.94 15.88 20.91
C LYS A 299 9.45 14.46 21.22
N LYS A 300 10.23 13.73 22.02
CA LYS A 300 9.80 12.44 22.55
C LYS A 300 8.58 12.65 23.44
N VAL A 301 7.52 11.89 23.18
CA VAL A 301 6.34 11.86 24.04
C VAL A 301 6.44 10.69 25.01
N ASN A 302 5.86 10.90 26.20
CA ASN A 302 5.87 9.85 27.19
C ASN A 302 4.98 8.70 26.70
N SER A 303 5.56 7.53 26.57
CA SER A 303 4.89 6.31 26.10
C SER A 303 5.56 5.09 26.70
N THR A 304 4.76 4.11 27.09
CA THR A 304 5.24 2.86 27.65
C THR A 304 4.81 1.72 26.75
N LEU A 305 5.75 0.85 26.44
CA LEU A 305 5.48 -0.42 25.75
C LEU A 305 5.05 -1.44 26.80
N GLU A 306 3.84 -1.96 26.67
CA GLU A 306 3.27 -3.02 27.49
C GLU A 306 3.05 -4.25 26.61
N GLY A 307 3.95 -5.24 26.72
CA GLY A 307 3.96 -6.34 25.77
C GLY A 307 4.28 -5.83 24.36
N ASN A 308 3.31 -5.97 23.45
CA ASN A 308 3.42 -5.51 22.06
C ASN A 308 2.47 -4.34 21.77
N GLN A 309 2.06 -3.58 22.79
CA GLN A 309 1.08 -2.49 22.68
C GLN A 309 1.60 -1.23 23.36
N ILE A 310 1.29 -0.09 22.77
CA ILE A 310 1.59 1.24 23.37
C ILE A 310 0.29 1.99 23.56
N ASN A 311 0.04 2.45 24.80
CA ASN A 311 -1.09 3.32 25.11
C ASN A 311 -0.83 4.74 24.59
N VAL A 312 -1.68 5.21 23.68
CA VAL A 312 -1.61 6.54 23.05
C VAL A 312 -2.84 7.41 23.35
N LYS A 313 -3.71 7.00 24.30
CA LYS A 313 -4.93 7.75 24.69
C LYS A 313 -4.62 9.19 25.10
N HIS A 314 -3.52 9.40 25.79
CA HIS A 314 -3.11 10.69 26.32
C HIS A 314 -2.50 11.63 25.27
N LEU A 315 -2.27 11.15 24.05
CA LEU A 315 -1.74 11.97 22.97
C LEU A 315 -2.85 12.82 22.33
N ASN A 316 -2.53 14.04 22.00
CA ASN A 316 -3.43 14.90 21.23
C ASN A 316 -3.60 14.35 19.79
N PRO A 317 -4.77 14.59 19.17
CA PRO A 317 -4.94 14.27 17.75
C PRO A 317 -3.82 14.88 16.91
N GLY A 318 -3.26 14.08 16.01
CA GLY A 318 -2.13 14.51 15.17
C GLY A 318 -1.29 13.36 14.63
N SER A 319 -0.23 13.73 13.93
CA SER A 319 0.76 12.78 13.40
C SER A 319 1.88 12.55 14.40
N TYR A 320 2.28 11.30 14.53
CA TYR A 320 3.36 10.83 15.39
C TYR A 320 4.25 9.83 14.67
N ILE A 321 5.43 9.62 15.21
CA ILE A 321 6.42 8.66 14.74
C ILE A 321 6.68 7.66 15.86
N ILE A 322 6.69 6.37 15.52
CA ILE A 322 7.21 5.31 16.37
C ILE A 322 8.57 4.84 15.84
N ASN A 323 9.57 4.83 16.72
CA ASN A 323 10.85 4.15 16.50
C ASN A 323 10.82 2.82 17.25
N LEU A 324 10.93 1.74 16.51
CA LEU A 324 10.93 0.38 17.01
C LEU A 324 12.30 -0.24 16.81
N GLU A 325 12.90 -0.74 17.86
CA GLU A 325 14.13 -1.53 17.82
C GLU A 325 13.81 -2.98 18.19
N THR A 326 14.16 -3.90 17.28
CA THR A 326 13.93 -5.33 17.43
C THR A 326 15.25 -6.11 17.39
N SER A 327 15.18 -7.42 17.63
CA SER A 327 16.32 -8.31 17.48
C SER A 327 16.93 -8.39 16.06
N LYS A 328 16.22 -7.84 15.04
CA LYS A 328 16.65 -7.83 13.62
C LYS A 328 17.00 -6.44 13.10
N GLY A 329 16.88 -5.40 13.92
CA GLY A 329 17.19 -4.03 13.52
C GLY A 329 16.14 -3.02 13.92
N LYS A 330 16.22 -1.83 13.33
CA LYS A 330 15.35 -0.69 13.63
C LYS A 330 14.34 -0.50 12.52
N THR A 331 13.08 -0.24 12.92
CA THR A 331 11.99 0.13 12.05
C THR A 331 11.39 1.44 12.53
N VAL A 332 10.95 2.27 11.61
CA VAL A 332 10.37 3.57 11.90
C VAL A 332 9.11 3.74 11.07
N GLU A 333 8.02 4.04 11.75
CA GLU A 333 6.73 4.19 11.12
C GLU A 333 6.01 5.46 11.60
N LYS A 334 5.19 6.04 10.73
CA LYS A 334 4.30 7.15 11.06
C LYS A 334 2.91 6.60 11.36
N PHE A 335 2.30 7.11 12.41
CA PHE A 335 0.88 6.87 12.68
C PHE A 335 0.13 8.17 12.96
N ILE A 336 -1.19 8.10 12.78
CA ILE A 336 -2.12 9.20 13.02
C ILE A 336 -2.92 8.88 14.28
N LYS A 337 -2.90 9.75 15.26
CA LYS A 337 -3.77 9.74 16.43
C LYS A 337 -5.04 10.52 16.09
N LYS A 338 -6.20 9.88 16.28
CA LYS A 338 -7.53 10.51 16.19
C LYS A 338 -7.88 11.25 17.47
#